data_88995e5ec554269ae6324bc108aeeb73
#
_entry.id   88995e5ec554269ae6324bc108aeeb73
#
_cell.length_a   1.000
_cell.length_b   1.000
_cell.length_c   1.000
_cell.angle_alpha   90.00
_cell.angle_beta   90.00
_cell.angle_gamma   90.00
#
_symmetry.space_group_name_H-M   'P 1'
#
loop_
_entity.id
_entity.type
_entity.pdbx_description
1 polymer ?
#
loop_
_entity_poly.entity_id
_entity_poly.type
_entity_poly.pdbx_seq_one_letter_code
_entity_poly.pdbx_strand_id
1 'polypeptide(L)'
;MINEIKEHFILVDKCAEETRIVEIKSNKIVKITCWQDETPPLIGMILDAKVLKTLNSGIIRASLKNKKIVTVRVGAKSLKTNEKIKVIITSEEFEDKPIQAKLWSENCDLEKKNDVKRIIDLFFNKNIPVIEDNHAIYWNNMDLDSCFLSALDPMIKIKDGGVLWIEKTKAATLIDVDTKNILINNEDEMLKFCKNAFLRCMDEIKLRNIGGMVLIDFPRVSFKRKKNLHEFIFIEGIKKIPDSNFLGFSRLQLYEMYVPRNFKSLDSFYINKNEFDFQNHLRSLWRVSKEIKSKNNIQFLCGVNLYKKLKLKKIPEFINIVERIDLPKDYGELLEK
;
A
#
# COMPACT_ATOMS: atom_id res chain seq x y z
N MET A 1 -30.53 9.41 -6.75
CA MET A 1 -30.73 8.89 -5.38
C MET A 1 -29.38 8.30 -4.96
N ILE A 2 -28.60 9.04 -4.19
CA ILE A 2 -27.38 8.55 -3.55
C ILE A 2 -27.89 7.70 -2.39
N ASN A 3 -27.89 6.36 -2.58
CA ASN A 3 -28.20 5.43 -1.50
C ASN A 3 -27.29 5.77 -0.32
N GLU A 4 -27.84 5.64 0.91
CA GLU A 4 -27.17 5.84 2.18
C GLU A 4 -25.69 5.38 2.10
N ILE A 5 -24.77 6.35 2.21
CA ILE A 5 -23.33 6.08 2.19
C ILE A 5 -23.06 5.18 3.37
N LYS A 6 -22.73 3.92 3.11
CA LYS A 6 -22.39 2.96 4.15
C LYS A 6 -21.25 3.54 4.96
N GLU A 7 -21.38 3.56 6.26
CA GLU A 7 -20.38 4.15 7.17
C GLU A 7 -19.00 3.44 7.08
N HIS A 8 -18.99 2.18 6.62
CA HIS A 8 -17.78 1.35 6.47
C HIS A 8 -17.90 0.45 5.24
N PHE A 9 -17.02 0.64 4.25
CA PHE A 9 -17.01 -0.15 3.00
C PHE A 9 -15.60 -0.20 2.37
N ILE A 10 -15.43 -1.13 1.44
CA ILE A 10 -14.26 -1.26 0.58
C ILE A 10 -14.65 -0.76 -0.81
N LEU A 11 -13.89 0.18 -1.34
CA LEU A 11 -14.06 0.70 -2.69
C LEU A 11 -12.99 0.09 -3.61
N VAL A 12 -13.42 -0.42 -4.75
CA VAL A 12 -12.55 -0.96 -5.79
C VAL A 12 -12.67 -0.10 -7.04
N ASP A 13 -11.58 0.49 -7.48
CA ASP A 13 -11.50 1.28 -8.70
C ASP A 13 -10.48 0.68 -9.66
N LYS A 14 -10.97 0.16 -10.80
CA LYS A 14 -10.18 -0.40 -11.89
C LYS A 14 -10.17 0.57 -13.06
N CYS A 15 -9.03 1.17 -13.33
CA CYS A 15 -8.92 2.13 -14.42
C CYS A 15 -7.47 2.24 -14.91
N ALA A 16 -7.30 2.38 -16.21
CA ALA A 16 -6.01 2.65 -16.84
C ALA A 16 -4.91 1.64 -16.49
N GLU A 17 -5.24 0.36 -16.59
CA GLU A 17 -4.31 -0.76 -16.31
C GLU A 17 -3.85 -0.82 -14.83
N GLU A 18 -4.55 -0.11 -13.93
CA GLU A 18 -4.27 -0.08 -12.50
C GLU A 18 -5.53 -0.38 -11.70
N THR A 19 -5.40 -1.25 -10.71
CA THR A 19 -6.43 -1.53 -9.71
C THR A 19 -6.05 -0.87 -8.39
N ARG A 20 -6.96 -0.05 -7.84
CA ARG A 20 -6.86 0.56 -6.50
C ARG A 20 -7.96 0.01 -5.61
N ILE A 21 -7.62 -0.35 -4.38
CA ILE A 21 -8.58 -0.78 -3.36
C ILE A 21 -8.36 0.07 -2.12
N VAL A 22 -9.42 0.68 -1.62
CA VAL A 22 -9.39 1.48 -0.40
C VAL A 22 -10.46 1.02 0.58
N GLU A 23 -10.11 0.95 1.85
CA GLU A 23 -11.06 0.76 2.95
C GLU A 23 -11.43 2.14 3.49
N ILE A 24 -12.70 2.44 3.49
CA ILE A 24 -13.26 3.70 3.95
C ILE A 24 -14.09 3.44 5.19
N LYS A 25 -13.83 4.20 6.26
CA LYS A 25 -14.58 4.16 7.52
C LYS A 25 -14.85 5.58 7.98
N SER A 26 -16.12 5.90 8.24
CA SER A 26 -16.56 7.24 8.67
C SER A 26 -15.97 8.35 7.78
N ASN A 27 -16.12 8.20 6.46
CA ASN A 27 -15.62 9.10 5.41
C ASN A 27 -14.10 9.33 5.42
N LYS A 28 -13.32 8.39 5.99
CA LYS A 28 -11.86 8.45 5.98
C LYS A 28 -11.29 7.17 5.38
N ILE A 29 -10.26 7.31 4.57
CA ILE A 29 -9.48 6.16 4.13
C ILE A 29 -8.68 5.65 5.32
N VAL A 30 -8.78 4.35 5.62
CA VAL A 30 -8.05 3.69 6.69
C VAL A 30 -7.04 2.66 6.18
N LYS A 31 -7.15 2.28 4.91
CA LYS A 31 -6.20 1.37 4.25
C LYS A 31 -6.23 1.56 2.74
N ILE A 32 -5.06 1.52 2.12
CA ILE A 32 -4.88 1.63 0.67
C ILE A 32 -4.07 0.43 0.19
N THR A 33 -4.44 -0.12 -0.96
CA THR A 33 -3.59 -0.99 -1.75
C THR A 33 -3.85 -0.77 -3.24
N CYS A 34 -2.82 -0.97 -4.06
CA CYS A 34 -2.93 -0.83 -5.50
C CYS A 34 -1.94 -1.76 -6.20
N TRP A 35 -2.14 -2.00 -7.50
CA TRP A 35 -1.20 -2.71 -8.37
C TRP A 35 -1.47 -2.39 -9.84
N GLN A 36 -0.47 -2.62 -10.68
CA GLN A 36 -0.64 -2.61 -12.13
C GLN A 36 -1.28 -3.94 -12.56
N ASP A 37 -2.30 -3.90 -13.39
CA ASP A 37 -3.08 -5.09 -13.79
C ASP A 37 -2.22 -6.13 -14.55
N GLU A 38 -1.15 -5.70 -15.24
CA GLU A 38 -0.19 -6.59 -15.88
C GLU A 38 0.66 -7.38 -14.87
N THR A 39 0.82 -6.88 -13.66
CA THR A 39 1.63 -7.48 -12.60
C THR A 39 0.86 -7.62 -11.29
N PRO A 40 -0.24 -8.38 -11.28
CA PRO A 40 -1.06 -8.53 -10.09
C PRO A 40 -0.27 -9.19 -8.96
N PRO A 41 -0.66 -8.93 -7.72
CA PRO A 41 -0.03 -9.55 -6.55
C PRO A 41 -0.09 -11.07 -6.61
N LEU A 42 1.04 -11.72 -6.32
CA LEU A 42 1.12 -13.18 -6.31
C LEU A 42 0.68 -13.79 -4.96
N ILE A 43 0.67 -13.01 -3.90
CA ILE A 43 0.32 -13.50 -2.55
C ILE A 43 -1.02 -14.19 -2.54
N GLY A 44 -1.09 -15.38 -1.90
CA GLY A 44 -2.27 -16.24 -1.89
C GLY A 44 -2.52 -17.04 -3.17
N MET A 45 -1.71 -16.85 -4.23
CA MET A 45 -1.81 -17.67 -5.44
C MET A 45 -1.21 -19.06 -5.22
N ILE A 46 -1.86 -20.07 -5.81
CA ILE A 46 -1.31 -21.41 -5.92
C ILE A 46 -0.66 -21.53 -7.29
N LEU A 47 0.64 -21.77 -7.31
CA LEU A 47 1.44 -21.79 -8.53
C LEU A 47 2.25 -23.07 -8.64
N ASP A 48 2.46 -23.53 -9.89
CA ASP A 48 3.42 -24.58 -10.17
C ASP A 48 4.84 -24.03 -10.06
N ALA A 49 5.71 -24.79 -9.40
CA ALA A 49 7.12 -24.47 -9.25
C ALA A 49 7.99 -25.71 -9.49
N LYS A 50 9.24 -25.49 -9.87
CA LYS A 50 10.24 -26.52 -10.08
C LYS A 50 11.37 -26.35 -9.06
N VAL A 51 11.67 -27.39 -8.32
CA VAL A 51 12.75 -27.38 -7.31
C VAL A 51 14.10 -27.16 -7.98
N LEU A 52 14.84 -26.15 -7.52
CA LEU A 52 16.18 -25.83 -8.00
C LEU A 52 17.24 -26.42 -7.08
N LYS A 53 17.14 -26.15 -5.78
CA LYS A 53 18.08 -26.66 -4.77
C LYS A 53 17.49 -26.59 -3.37
N THR A 54 17.96 -27.47 -2.52
CA THR A 54 17.74 -27.40 -1.06
C THR A 54 18.75 -26.42 -0.45
N LEU A 55 18.30 -25.54 0.44
CA LEU A 55 19.15 -24.58 1.15
C LEU A 55 19.56 -25.12 2.51
N ASN A 56 18.59 -25.62 3.27
CA ASN A 56 18.76 -26.26 4.58
C ASN A 56 17.57 -27.18 4.86
N SER A 57 17.52 -27.83 6.04
CA SER A 57 16.39 -28.65 6.43
C SER A 57 15.09 -27.83 6.43
N GLY A 58 14.15 -28.20 5.59
CA GLY A 58 12.82 -27.59 5.52
C GLY A 58 12.69 -26.35 4.62
N ILE A 59 13.76 -25.92 3.93
CA ILE A 59 13.74 -24.77 3.01
C ILE A 59 14.40 -25.12 1.68
N ILE A 60 13.71 -24.83 0.58
CA ILE A 60 14.22 -25.00 -0.78
C ILE A 60 14.10 -23.70 -1.58
N ARG A 61 14.87 -23.62 -2.65
CA ARG A 61 14.62 -22.68 -3.75
C ARG A 61 13.96 -23.41 -4.90
N ALA A 62 12.93 -22.76 -5.47
CA ALA A 62 12.22 -23.24 -6.64
C ALA A 62 12.06 -22.11 -7.66
N SER A 63 11.81 -22.47 -8.92
CA SER A 63 11.51 -21.54 -10.01
C SER A 63 10.04 -21.65 -10.39
N LEU A 64 9.34 -20.54 -10.49
CA LEU A 64 8.00 -20.43 -11.06
C LEU A 64 8.07 -20.48 -12.60
N LYS A 65 6.92 -20.68 -13.28
CA LYS A 65 6.86 -20.71 -14.77
C LYS A 65 7.42 -19.45 -15.43
N ASN A 66 7.25 -18.28 -14.81
CA ASN A 66 7.79 -16.99 -15.27
C ASN A 66 9.27 -16.76 -14.91
N LYS A 67 10.00 -17.81 -14.54
CA LYS A 67 11.40 -17.81 -14.11
C LYS A 67 11.70 -17.05 -12.81
N LYS A 68 10.70 -16.48 -12.11
CA LYS A 68 10.91 -15.89 -10.79
C LYS A 68 11.33 -16.96 -9.78
N ILE A 69 12.27 -16.59 -8.92
CA ILE A 69 12.79 -17.46 -7.86
C ILE A 69 11.90 -17.32 -6.63
N VAL A 70 11.53 -18.45 -6.05
CA VAL A 70 10.74 -18.52 -4.81
C VAL A 70 11.46 -19.34 -3.76
N THR A 71 11.45 -18.86 -2.52
CA THR A 71 11.90 -19.62 -1.35
C THR A 71 10.71 -20.33 -0.73
N VAL A 72 10.77 -21.65 -0.67
CA VAL A 72 9.63 -22.47 -0.24
C VAL A 72 9.96 -23.15 1.08
N ARG A 73 9.08 -23.00 2.07
CA ARG A 73 9.12 -23.79 3.31
C ARG A 73 8.42 -25.12 3.05
N VAL A 74 9.16 -26.23 3.18
CA VAL A 74 8.69 -27.58 2.87
C VAL A 74 8.53 -28.46 4.13
N GLY A 75 8.91 -27.93 5.30
CA GLY A 75 8.88 -28.68 6.56
C GLY A 75 9.87 -29.86 6.53
N ALA A 76 9.42 -31.01 7.03
CA ALA A 76 10.25 -32.24 7.06
C ALA A 76 10.32 -32.99 5.71
N LYS A 77 9.67 -32.50 4.64
CA LYS A 77 9.68 -33.17 3.33
C LYS A 77 11.02 -33.00 2.63
N SER A 78 11.58 -34.10 2.15
CA SER A 78 12.75 -34.12 1.27
C SER A 78 12.25 -34.11 -0.18
N LEU A 79 12.70 -33.13 -0.97
CA LEU A 79 12.33 -32.95 -2.38
C LEU A 79 13.60 -33.02 -3.24
N LYS A 80 13.46 -33.66 -4.42
CA LYS A 80 14.57 -33.79 -5.37
C LYS A 80 14.68 -32.57 -6.28
N THR A 81 15.89 -32.27 -6.72
CA THR A 81 16.11 -31.25 -7.76
C THR A 81 15.34 -31.60 -9.01
N ASN A 82 14.76 -30.59 -9.67
CA ASN A 82 13.88 -30.71 -10.83
C ASN A 82 12.47 -31.29 -10.54
N GLU A 83 12.14 -31.62 -9.31
CA GLU A 83 10.80 -32.06 -8.94
C GLU A 83 9.77 -30.93 -9.15
N LYS A 84 8.61 -31.27 -9.69
CA LYS A 84 7.48 -30.33 -9.87
C LYS A 84 6.65 -30.33 -8.60
N ILE A 85 6.38 -29.16 -8.07
CA ILE A 85 5.60 -28.96 -6.85
C ILE A 85 4.56 -27.88 -7.05
N LYS A 86 3.51 -27.90 -6.25
CA LYS A 86 2.58 -26.76 -6.11
C LYS A 86 2.90 -25.99 -4.83
N VAL A 87 2.90 -24.69 -4.93
CA VAL A 87 3.22 -23.78 -3.80
C VAL A 87 2.16 -22.71 -3.66
N ILE A 88 1.86 -22.32 -2.43
CA ILE A 88 1.07 -21.13 -2.14
C ILE A 88 2.00 -19.99 -1.76
N ILE A 89 1.85 -18.86 -2.44
CA ILE A 89 2.66 -17.67 -2.16
C ILE A 89 2.22 -17.03 -0.84
N THR A 90 3.17 -16.80 0.06
CA THR A 90 2.91 -16.23 1.39
C THR A 90 3.43 -14.81 1.56
N SER A 91 4.37 -14.38 0.71
CA SER A 91 4.86 -13.00 0.68
C SER A 91 5.38 -12.64 -0.71
N GLU A 92 5.18 -11.40 -1.09
CA GLU A 92 5.73 -10.81 -2.31
C GLU A 92 7.27 -10.73 -2.27
N GLU A 93 7.84 -10.50 -3.45
CA GLU A 93 9.23 -10.07 -3.59
C GLU A 93 9.39 -8.68 -2.94
N PHE A 94 10.40 -8.55 -2.09
CA PHE A 94 10.66 -7.30 -1.40
C PHE A 94 12.16 -7.01 -1.43
N GLU A 95 12.56 -5.99 -2.18
CA GLU A 95 13.97 -5.63 -2.39
C GLU A 95 14.81 -6.86 -2.79
N ASP A 96 15.81 -7.21 -1.97
CA ASP A 96 16.69 -8.36 -2.20
C ASP A 96 16.14 -9.70 -1.68
N LYS A 97 14.90 -9.69 -1.12
CA LYS A 97 14.28 -10.91 -0.60
C LYS A 97 13.38 -11.55 -1.65
N PRO A 98 13.66 -12.79 -2.04
CA PRO A 98 12.83 -13.49 -3.01
C PRO A 98 11.43 -13.76 -2.44
N ILE A 99 10.48 -13.98 -3.34
CA ILE A 99 9.12 -14.41 -3.02
C ILE A 99 9.16 -15.57 -2.03
N GLN A 100 8.30 -15.53 -1.00
CA GLN A 100 8.17 -16.60 -0.01
C GLN A 100 6.94 -17.44 -0.31
N ALA A 101 7.06 -18.73 -0.10
CA ALA A 101 5.95 -19.67 -0.29
C ALA A 101 6.00 -20.84 0.71
N LYS A 102 4.89 -21.57 0.80
CA LYS A 102 4.79 -22.86 1.46
C LYS A 102 4.37 -23.93 0.44
N LEU A 103 4.66 -25.20 0.70
CA LEU A 103 4.07 -26.28 -0.06
C LEU A 103 2.56 -26.20 0.07
N TRP A 104 1.87 -26.32 -1.07
CA TRP A 104 0.44 -26.44 -1.08
C TRP A 104 0.03 -27.89 -0.78
N SER A 105 -0.94 -28.08 0.11
CA SER A 105 -1.58 -29.36 0.40
C SER A 105 -3.04 -29.28 0.01
N GLU A 106 -3.59 -30.35 -0.55
CA GLU A 106 -4.94 -30.40 -1.14
C GLU A 106 -6.11 -30.14 -0.17
N ASN A 107 -5.82 -30.05 1.13
CA ASN A 107 -6.82 -29.76 2.16
C ASN A 107 -7.16 -28.27 2.31
N CYS A 108 -6.66 -27.40 1.47
CA CYS A 108 -7.03 -25.99 1.43
C CYS A 108 -7.91 -25.73 0.20
N ASP A 109 -9.22 -25.63 0.42
CA ASP A 109 -10.19 -25.14 -0.57
C ASP A 109 -9.92 -23.65 -0.87
N LEU A 110 -8.97 -23.39 -1.75
CA LEU A 110 -8.81 -22.07 -2.34
C LEU A 110 -9.47 -22.11 -3.71
N GLU A 111 -10.73 -21.65 -3.76
CA GLU A 111 -11.41 -21.33 -5.01
C GLU A 111 -10.49 -20.49 -5.90
N LYS A 112 -10.56 -20.65 -7.21
CA LYS A 112 -9.91 -19.75 -8.19
C LYS A 112 -10.58 -18.37 -8.11
N LYS A 113 -10.23 -17.58 -7.11
CA LYS A 113 -10.71 -16.21 -6.92
C LYS A 113 -9.99 -15.30 -7.91
N ASN A 114 -10.70 -14.30 -8.42
CA ASN A 114 -10.05 -13.21 -9.14
C ASN A 114 -9.11 -12.44 -8.18
N ASP A 115 -8.16 -11.68 -8.73
CA ASP A 115 -7.12 -10.99 -7.93
C ASP A 115 -7.70 -10.06 -6.90
N VAL A 116 -8.74 -9.29 -7.25
CA VAL A 116 -9.41 -8.37 -6.32
C VAL A 116 -10.01 -9.11 -5.14
N LYS A 117 -10.82 -10.15 -5.39
CA LYS A 117 -11.45 -10.93 -4.32
C LYS A 117 -10.41 -11.60 -3.42
N ARG A 118 -9.33 -12.14 -4.02
CA ARG A 118 -8.22 -12.74 -3.27
C ARG A 118 -7.54 -11.72 -2.35
N ILE A 119 -7.23 -10.53 -2.85
CA ILE A 119 -6.58 -9.48 -2.07
C ILE A 119 -7.50 -8.94 -0.98
N ILE A 120 -8.80 -8.77 -1.27
CA ILE A 120 -9.78 -8.39 -0.26
C ILE A 120 -9.84 -9.43 0.85
N ASP A 121 -9.93 -10.71 0.51
CA ASP A 121 -10.02 -11.80 1.49
C ASP A 121 -8.76 -11.95 2.37
N LEU A 122 -7.60 -11.56 1.85
CA LEU A 122 -6.32 -11.65 2.58
C LEU A 122 -6.03 -10.43 3.46
N PHE A 123 -6.41 -9.23 3.01
CA PHE A 123 -5.94 -7.98 3.62
C PHE A 123 -7.04 -7.12 4.22
N PHE A 124 -8.30 -7.39 3.92
CA PHE A 124 -9.44 -6.65 4.42
C PHE A 124 -10.36 -7.56 5.22
N ASN A 125 -11.24 -6.98 6.01
CA ASN A 125 -12.24 -7.78 6.71
C ASN A 125 -13.33 -8.23 5.72
N LYS A 126 -13.56 -9.53 5.61
CA LYS A 126 -14.51 -10.14 4.68
C LYS A 126 -15.96 -9.69 4.88
N ASN A 127 -16.29 -9.19 6.08
CA ASN A 127 -17.64 -8.73 6.41
C ASN A 127 -17.90 -7.28 5.97
N ILE A 128 -16.87 -6.58 5.47
CA ILE A 128 -17.03 -5.22 4.97
C ILE A 128 -17.60 -5.27 3.55
N PRO A 129 -18.69 -4.54 3.25
CA PRO A 129 -19.28 -4.52 1.92
C PRO A 129 -18.29 -3.93 0.90
N VAL A 130 -18.28 -4.50 -0.31
CA VAL A 130 -17.42 -4.10 -1.42
C VAL A 130 -18.25 -3.35 -2.45
N ILE A 131 -17.76 -2.22 -2.90
CA ILE A 131 -18.35 -1.38 -3.95
C ILE A 131 -17.34 -1.29 -5.10
N GLU A 132 -17.75 -1.64 -6.32
CA GLU A 132 -16.96 -1.39 -7.54
C GLU A 132 -17.34 -0.02 -8.11
N ASP A 133 -16.36 0.89 -8.14
CA ASP A 133 -16.55 2.28 -8.58
C ASP A 133 -16.14 2.48 -10.05
N ASN A 134 -16.82 1.78 -10.94
CA ASN A 134 -16.50 1.76 -12.38
C ASN A 134 -16.56 3.14 -13.07
N HIS A 135 -17.27 4.09 -12.47
CA HIS A 135 -17.45 5.46 -12.99
C HIS A 135 -16.81 6.55 -12.12
N ALA A 136 -16.02 6.13 -11.12
CA ALA A 136 -15.35 7.03 -10.17
C ALA A 136 -16.28 7.99 -9.42
N ILE A 137 -17.55 7.63 -9.22
CA ILE A 137 -18.52 8.48 -8.53
C ILE A 137 -18.10 8.69 -7.07
N TYR A 138 -17.83 7.60 -6.35
CA TYR A 138 -17.34 7.68 -4.97
C TYR A 138 -15.96 8.28 -4.90
N TRP A 139 -15.09 7.91 -5.87
CA TRP A 139 -13.72 8.37 -5.96
C TRP A 139 -13.64 9.91 -6.01
N ASN A 140 -14.40 10.51 -6.91
CA ASN A 140 -14.43 11.97 -7.10
C ASN A 140 -15.14 12.69 -5.94
N ASN A 141 -16.29 12.17 -5.49
CA ASN A 141 -17.06 12.80 -4.42
C ASN A 141 -16.31 12.85 -3.08
N MET A 142 -15.39 11.91 -2.84
CA MET A 142 -14.60 11.85 -1.62
C MET A 142 -13.19 12.41 -1.79
N ASP A 143 -12.85 12.95 -2.96
CA ASP A 143 -11.50 13.46 -3.29
C ASP A 143 -10.39 12.47 -2.91
N LEU A 144 -10.54 11.21 -3.36
CA LEU A 144 -9.63 10.14 -2.98
C LEU A 144 -8.23 10.32 -3.57
N ASP A 145 -8.07 11.05 -4.67
CA ASP A 145 -6.75 11.36 -5.23
C ASP A 145 -5.92 12.23 -4.28
N SER A 146 -6.53 13.26 -3.67
CA SER A 146 -5.86 14.07 -2.63
C SER A 146 -5.51 13.24 -1.39
N CYS A 147 -6.37 12.29 -1.01
CA CYS A 147 -6.07 11.38 0.10
C CYS A 147 -4.90 10.44 -0.21
N PHE A 148 -4.81 9.91 -1.45
CA PHE A 148 -3.65 9.12 -1.89
C PHE A 148 -2.38 9.95 -1.88
N LEU A 149 -2.43 11.17 -2.41
CA LEU A 149 -1.29 12.08 -2.43
C LEU A 149 -0.80 12.40 -1.02
N SER A 150 -1.74 12.64 -0.09
CA SER A 150 -1.41 12.85 1.33
C SER A 150 -0.78 11.61 1.97
N ALA A 151 -1.19 10.41 1.56
CA ALA A 151 -0.60 9.17 2.03
C ALA A 151 0.81 8.89 1.46
N LEU A 152 1.25 9.64 0.45
CA LEU A 152 2.62 9.59 -0.09
C LEU A 152 3.52 10.69 0.51
N ASP A 153 2.95 11.68 1.21
CA ASP A 153 3.72 12.74 1.87
C ASP A 153 4.48 12.14 3.07
N PRO A 154 5.81 12.30 3.17
CA PRO A 154 6.56 11.87 4.33
C PRO A 154 6.20 12.63 5.61
N MET A 155 5.69 13.86 5.49
CA MET A 155 5.33 14.71 6.63
C MET A 155 3.83 14.65 6.94
N ILE A 156 3.48 14.20 8.13
CA ILE A 156 2.11 14.05 8.59
C ILE A 156 1.84 14.92 9.82
N LYS A 157 0.80 15.73 9.77
CA LYS A 157 0.36 16.51 10.93
C LYS A 157 -0.33 15.62 11.96
N ILE A 158 -0.01 15.82 13.24
CA ILE A 158 -0.71 15.23 14.38
C ILE A 158 -1.86 16.17 14.76
N LYS A 159 -3.04 15.61 15.09
CA LYS A 159 -4.26 16.40 15.35
C LYS A 159 -4.07 17.46 16.44
N ASP A 160 -3.34 17.11 17.52
CA ASP A 160 -3.11 17.99 18.67
C ASP A 160 -1.84 18.85 18.52
N GLY A 161 -1.32 18.94 17.30
CA GLY A 161 -0.09 19.64 16.96
C GLY A 161 1.11 18.69 16.80
N GLY A 162 2.26 19.23 16.37
CA GLY A 162 3.41 18.43 16.01
C GLY A 162 3.28 17.72 14.67
N VAL A 163 4.29 16.97 14.30
CA VAL A 163 4.36 16.23 13.03
C VAL A 163 5.05 14.89 13.21
N LEU A 164 4.74 13.97 12.29
CA LEU A 164 5.51 12.76 12.04
C LEU A 164 6.27 12.94 10.74
N TRP A 165 7.51 12.49 10.70
CA TRP A 165 8.27 12.28 9.48
C TRP A 165 8.46 10.78 9.28
N ILE A 166 7.96 10.25 8.17
CA ILE A 166 8.04 8.82 7.83
C ILE A 166 9.00 8.67 6.66
N GLU A 167 10.15 8.04 6.93
CA GLU A 167 11.18 7.80 5.94
C GLU A 167 11.48 6.31 5.83
N LYS A 168 11.50 5.80 4.59
CA LYS A 168 11.82 4.41 4.31
C LYS A 168 13.26 4.27 3.86
N THR A 169 13.97 3.37 4.52
CA THR A 169 15.29 2.89 4.09
C THR A 169 15.20 1.43 3.63
N LYS A 170 16.30 0.88 3.09
CA LYS A 170 16.35 -0.56 2.76
C LYS A 170 16.15 -1.46 3.98
N ALA A 171 16.59 -1.03 5.16
CA ALA A 171 16.58 -1.86 6.37
C ALA A 171 15.30 -1.68 7.18
N ALA A 172 14.81 -0.46 7.32
CA ALA A 172 13.72 -0.11 8.24
C ALA A 172 12.94 1.10 7.73
N THR A 173 11.73 1.29 8.26
CA THR A 173 11.03 2.57 8.22
C THR A 173 11.36 3.34 9.49
N LEU A 174 11.81 4.57 9.34
CA LEU A 174 12.09 5.50 10.44
C LEU A 174 10.92 6.45 10.57
N ILE A 175 10.46 6.68 11.79
CA ILE A 175 9.39 7.63 12.09
C ILE A 175 9.95 8.58 13.17
N ASP A 176 10.16 9.83 12.80
CA ASP A 176 10.52 10.89 13.72
C ASP A 176 9.26 11.60 14.21
N VAL A 177 9.16 11.81 15.51
CA VAL A 177 8.04 12.48 16.19
C VAL A 177 8.49 13.84 16.70
N ASP A 178 8.13 14.88 15.95
CA ASP A 178 8.52 16.26 16.28
C ASP A 178 7.34 17.05 16.87
N THR A 179 7.56 17.65 18.06
CA THR A 179 6.59 18.52 18.73
C THR A 179 6.43 19.87 18.02
N LYS A 180 7.39 20.28 17.18
CA LYS A 180 7.45 21.63 16.59
C LYS A 180 7.25 22.72 17.64
N ASN A 181 6.21 23.55 17.43
CA ASN A 181 5.94 24.73 18.27
C ASN A 181 4.90 24.47 19.37
N ILE A 182 4.66 23.21 19.75
CA ILE A 182 3.72 22.91 20.84
C ILE A 182 4.38 23.25 22.16
N LEU A 183 3.70 24.06 22.95
CA LEU A 183 4.11 24.29 24.34
C LEU A 183 3.68 23.10 25.19
N ILE A 184 4.66 22.33 25.66
CA ILE A 184 4.47 21.20 26.56
C ILE A 184 5.06 21.59 27.91
N ASN A 185 4.19 21.74 28.91
CA ASN A 185 4.56 22.34 30.18
C ASN A 185 5.07 21.31 31.22
N ASN A 186 4.73 20.03 31.01
CA ASN A 186 5.06 18.98 31.99
C ASN A 186 5.18 17.59 31.33
N GLU A 187 5.71 16.63 32.07
CA GLU A 187 5.92 15.25 31.60
C GLU A 187 4.61 14.49 31.28
N ASP A 188 3.50 14.85 31.89
CA ASP A 188 2.21 14.19 31.62
C ASP A 188 1.66 14.61 30.28
N GLU A 189 1.78 15.90 29.95
CA GLU A 189 1.44 16.40 28.64
C GLU A 189 2.33 15.79 27.54
N MET A 190 3.65 15.67 27.80
CA MET A 190 4.57 15.00 26.90
C MET A 190 4.20 13.52 26.68
N LEU A 191 3.86 12.81 27.76
CA LEU A 191 3.41 11.42 27.66
C LEU A 191 2.11 11.30 26.85
N LYS A 192 1.16 12.21 27.07
CA LYS A 192 -0.09 12.27 26.30
C LYS A 192 0.19 12.52 24.81
N PHE A 193 1.08 13.47 24.52
CA PHE A 193 1.52 13.75 23.14
C PHE A 193 2.14 12.50 22.48
N CYS A 194 3.09 11.82 23.14
CA CYS A 194 3.71 10.60 22.62
C CYS A 194 2.68 9.49 22.38
N LYS A 195 1.68 9.34 23.22
CA LYS A 195 0.58 8.38 23.03
C LYS A 195 -0.25 8.71 21.78
N ASN A 196 -0.62 9.98 21.59
CA ASN A 196 -1.37 10.43 20.41
C ASN A 196 -0.54 10.29 19.12
N ALA A 197 0.76 10.64 19.18
CA ALA A 197 1.69 10.43 18.09
C ALA A 197 1.80 8.95 17.71
N PHE A 198 1.90 8.05 18.70
CA PHE A 198 1.92 6.60 18.44
C PHE A 198 0.64 6.13 17.74
N LEU A 199 -0.53 6.55 18.19
CA LEU A 199 -1.80 6.17 17.54
C LEU A 199 -1.83 6.65 16.09
N ARG A 200 -1.29 7.84 15.82
CA ARG A 200 -1.15 8.35 14.45
C ARG A 200 -0.15 7.54 13.63
N CYS A 201 1.00 7.14 14.21
CA CYS A 201 1.94 6.23 13.56
C CYS A 201 1.26 4.93 13.13
N MET A 202 0.44 4.33 13.99
CA MET A 202 -0.26 3.08 13.68
C MET A 202 -1.28 3.27 12.55
N ASP A 203 -1.99 4.40 12.52
CA ASP A 203 -2.92 4.71 11.43
C ASP A 203 -2.18 4.86 10.10
N GLU A 204 -1.01 5.52 10.07
CA GLU A 204 -0.19 5.65 8.88
C GLU A 204 0.43 4.32 8.43
N ILE A 205 0.92 3.50 9.36
CA ILE A 205 1.45 2.17 9.07
C ILE A 205 0.38 1.31 8.39
N LYS A 206 -0.85 1.33 8.92
CA LYS A 206 -1.98 0.61 8.34
C LYS A 206 -2.39 1.19 7.00
N LEU A 207 -2.54 2.52 6.91
CA LEU A 207 -2.95 3.23 5.70
C LEU A 207 -2.03 2.94 4.52
N ARG A 208 -0.72 3.06 4.73
CA ARG A 208 0.32 2.92 3.71
C ARG A 208 0.80 1.49 3.51
N ASN A 209 0.29 0.54 4.29
CA ASN A 209 0.72 -0.86 4.31
C ASN A 209 2.24 -1.01 4.57
N ILE A 210 2.76 -0.26 5.55
CA ILE A 210 4.18 -0.32 5.95
C ILE A 210 4.44 -1.63 6.66
N GLY A 211 5.47 -2.36 6.22
CA GLY A 211 5.91 -3.61 6.83
C GLY A 211 7.42 -3.71 6.99
N GLY A 212 7.86 -4.59 7.87
CA GLY A 212 9.25 -4.80 8.23
C GLY A 212 9.61 -4.18 9.58
N MET A 213 10.89 -3.85 9.77
CA MET A 213 11.32 -3.10 10.94
C MET A 213 10.80 -1.66 10.88
N VAL A 214 10.24 -1.19 11.99
CA VAL A 214 9.82 0.20 12.16
C VAL A 214 10.48 0.70 13.44
N LEU A 215 11.14 1.84 13.34
CA LEU A 215 11.82 2.52 14.45
C LEU A 215 11.15 3.88 14.63
N ILE A 216 10.68 4.16 15.85
CA ILE A 216 10.01 5.42 16.16
C ILE A 216 10.87 6.21 17.13
N ASP A 217 11.26 7.42 16.76
CA ASP A 217 11.94 8.37 17.64
C ASP A 217 10.92 9.27 18.32
N PHE A 218 10.69 9.01 19.61
CA PHE A 218 9.79 9.82 20.42
C PHE A 218 10.55 10.94 21.14
N PRO A 219 9.91 12.08 21.38
CA PRO A 219 10.45 13.09 22.29
C PRO A 219 10.82 12.47 23.65
N ARG A 220 11.85 13.00 24.28
CA ARG A 220 12.38 12.46 25.54
C ARG A 220 11.35 12.52 26.66
N VAL A 221 11.17 11.40 27.31
CA VAL A 221 10.35 11.26 28.54
C VAL A 221 11.18 10.54 29.61
N SER A 222 10.86 10.76 30.89
CA SER A 222 11.55 10.09 32.00
C SER A 222 11.38 8.56 31.95
N PHE A 223 12.27 7.84 32.63
CA PHE A 223 12.26 6.38 32.67
C PHE A 223 10.90 5.80 33.08
N LYS A 224 10.28 6.39 34.12
CA LYS A 224 8.95 5.99 34.59
C LYS A 224 7.89 6.17 33.48
N ARG A 225 7.94 7.28 32.76
CA ARG A 225 6.99 7.57 31.69
C ARG A 225 7.21 6.66 30.46
N LYS A 226 8.46 6.26 30.18
CA LYS A 226 8.75 5.28 29.13
C LYS A 226 8.09 3.93 29.37
N LYS A 227 8.09 3.46 30.62
CA LYS A 227 7.38 2.23 30.98
C LYS A 227 5.88 2.36 30.69
N ASN A 228 5.26 3.44 31.12
CA ASN A 228 3.85 3.70 30.85
C ASN A 228 3.56 3.86 29.35
N LEU A 229 4.47 4.48 28.59
CA LEU A 229 4.35 4.60 27.14
C LEU A 229 4.46 3.23 26.47
N HIS A 230 5.41 2.40 26.87
CA HIS A 230 5.58 1.03 26.32
C HIS A 230 4.33 0.17 26.59
N GLU A 231 3.78 0.19 27.80
CA GLU A 231 2.55 -0.53 28.15
C GLU A 231 1.37 -0.07 27.28
N PHE A 232 1.21 1.23 27.10
CA PHE A 232 0.19 1.79 26.21
C PHE A 232 0.39 1.35 24.76
N ILE A 233 1.62 1.46 24.24
CA ILE A 233 1.99 1.07 22.88
C ILE A 233 1.67 -0.42 22.63
N PHE A 234 2.02 -1.28 23.60
CA PHE A 234 1.78 -2.70 23.49
C PHE A 234 0.28 -3.03 23.39
N ILE A 235 -0.53 -2.44 24.28
CA ILE A 235 -1.98 -2.68 24.33
C ILE A 235 -2.67 -2.13 23.07
N GLU A 236 -2.43 -0.87 22.73
CA GLU A 236 -3.11 -0.23 21.61
C GLU A 236 -2.55 -0.69 20.25
N GLY A 237 -1.27 -1.01 20.20
CA GLY A 237 -0.62 -1.51 18.99
C GLY A 237 -1.18 -2.86 18.54
N ILE A 238 -1.32 -3.81 19.46
CA ILE A 238 -1.93 -5.13 19.16
C ILE A 238 -3.37 -4.97 18.69
N LYS A 239 -4.15 -4.04 19.25
CA LYS A 239 -5.52 -3.78 18.79
C LYS A 239 -5.57 -3.28 17.34
N LYS A 240 -4.61 -2.43 16.94
CA LYS A 240 -4.58 -1.83 15.61
C LYS A 240 -3.93 -2.72 14.55
N ILE A 241 -2.85 -3.43 14.91
CA ILE A 241 -2.07 -4.32 14.03
C ILE A 241 -1.72 -5.61 14.80
N PRO A 242 -2.64 -6.59 14.88
CA PRO A 242 -2.52 -7.75 15.78
C PRO A 242 -1.26 -8.61 15.57
N ASP A 243 -0.80 -8.75 14.32
CA ASP A 243 0.31 -9.64 13.97
C ASP A 243 1.70 -8.97 14.14
N SER A 244 1.76 -7.76 14.72
CA SER A 244 3.00 -7.02 14.90
C SER A 244 3.66 -7.34 16.23
N ASN A 245 5.00 -7.25 16.26
CA ASN A 245 5.80 -7.39 17.47
C ASN A 245 6.24 -6.02 17.97
N PHE A 246 5.86 -5.67 19.19
CA PHE A 246 6.23 -4.42 19.86
C PHE A 246 7.37 -4.73 20.84
N LEU A 247 8.62 -4.42 20.45
CA LEU A 247 9.83 -4.90 21.14
C LEU A 247 10.24 -3.99 22.30
N GLY A 248 9.92 -2.69 22.23
CA GLY A 248 10.25 -1.72 23.28
C GLY A 248 11.31 -0.71 22.90
N PHE A 249 11.84 0.02 23.86
CA PHE A 249 12.88 1.02 23.63
C PHE A 249 14.28 0.39 23.57
N SER A 250 15.04 0.71 22.53
CA SER A 250 16.44 0.34 22.39
C SER A 250 17.33 1.15 23.33
N ARG A 251 18.64 0.81 23.37
CA ARG A 251 19.66 1.60 24.10
C ARG A 251 19.80 3.03 23.54
N LEU A 252 19.52 3.22 22.26
CA LEU A 252 19.51 4.54 21.61
C LEU A 252 18.21 5.30 21.83
N GLN A 253 17.27 4.74 22.59
CA GLN A 253 15.97 5.32 22.94
C GLN A 253 14.94 5.31 21.80
N LEU A 254 15.23 4.65 20.69
CA LEU A 254 14.26 4.42 19.62
C LEU A 254 13.28 3.32 20.04
N TYR A 255 12.00 3.51 19.76
CA TYR A 255 11.02 2.44 19.96
C TYR A 255 11.05 1.48 18.77
N GLU A 256 11.30 0.21 19.05
CA GLU A 256 11.48 -0.83 18.05
C GLU A 256 10.21 -1.68 17.91
N MET A 257 9.78 -1.89 16.68
CA MET A 257 8.69 -2.80 16.37
C MET A 257 8.92 -3.50 15.02
N TYR A 258 8.27 -4.64 14.84
CA TYR A 258 8.25 -5.36 13.57
C TYR A 258 6.82 -5.57 13.12
N VAL A 259 6.53 -5.16 11.89
CA VAL A 259 5.24 -5.33 11.22
C VAL A 259 5.40 -6.38 10.12
N PRO A 260 4.58 -7.44 10.07
CA PRO A 260 4.65 -8.42 9.00
C PRO A 260 4.51 -7.79 7.61
N ARG A 261 5.40 -8.19 6.69
CA ARG A 261 5.35 -7.76 5.28
C ARG A 261 4.45 -8.69 4.50
N ASN A 262 3.17 -8.38 4.44
CA ASN A 262 2.21 -9.21 3.72
C ASN A 262 2.02 -8.75 2.28
N PHE A 263 2.12 -7.44 2.03
CA PHE A 263 1.90 -6.81 0.73
C PHE A 263 2.88 -5.66 0.52
N LYS A 264 3.00 -5.18 -0.72
CA LYS A 264 3.83 -4.01 -1.01
C LYS A 264 3.24 -2.76 -0.35
N SER A 265 4.09 -1.92 0.21
CA SER A 265 3.69 -0.62 0.76
C SER A 265 3.37 0.36 -0.37
N LEU A 266 2.55 1.36 -0.07
CA LEU A 266 2.08 2.35 -1.06
C LEU A 266 3.22 3.05 -1.78
N ASP A 267 4.27 3.41 -1.08
CA ASP A 267 5.50 4.02 -1.62
C ASP A 267 6.32 3.10 -2.55
N SER A 268 6.00 1.81 -2.59
CA SER A 268 6.60 0.86 -3.54
C SER A 268 5.93 0.89 -4.91
N PHE A 269 4.76 1.50 -5.04
CA PHE A 269 4.04 1.66 -6.30
C PHE A 269 4.29 3.02 -6.95
N TYR A 270 4.46 4.06 -6.12
CA TYR A 270 4.69 5.42 -6.57
C TYR A 270 5.97 5.94 -5.93
N ILE A 271 7.07 5.94 -6.68
CA ILE A 271 8.39 6.38 -6.19
C ILE A 271 8.38 7.87 -5.84
N ASN A 272 7.55 8.65 -6.55
CA ASN A 272 7.41 10.08 -6.34
C ASN A 272 6.05 10.60 -6.81
N LYS A 273 5.76 11.86 -6.46
CA LYS A 273 4.53 12.55 -6.84
C LYS A 273 4.30 12.58 -8.37
N ASN A 274 5.35 12.76 -9.16
CA ASN A 274 5.21 12.85 -10.63
C ASN A 274 4.71 11.54 -11.25
N GLU A 275 5.04 10.40 -10.66
CA GLU A 275 4.54 9.10 -11.12
C GLU A 275 3.06 8.93 -10.76
N PHE A 276 2.68 9.35 -9.57
CA PHE A 276 1.28 9.37 -9.15
C PHE A 276 0.45 10.32 -10.02
N ASP A 277 0.92 11.54 -10.27
CA ASP A 277 0.25 12.52 -11.14
C ASP A 277 0.10 11.98 -12.56
N PHE A 278 1.11 11.31 -13.09
CA PHE A 278 1.04 10.65 -14.40
C PHE A 278 -0.07 9.59 -14.45
N GLN A 279 -0.16 8.72 -13.44
CA GLN A 279 -1.21 7.71 -13.37
C GLN A 279 -2.60 8.36 -13.24
N ASN A 280 -2.74 9.45 -12.51
CA ASN A 280 -4.01 10.17 -12.41
C ASN A 280 -4.44 10.79 -13.73
N HIS A 281 -3.51 11.37 -14.51
CA HIS A 281 -3.81 11.85 -15.86
C HIS A 281 -4.29 10.70 -16.76
N LEU A 282 -3.59 9.57 -16.74
CA LEU A 282 -3.97 8.39 -17.51
C LEU A 282 -5.38 7.89 -17.12
N ARG A 283 -5.67 7.84 -15.82
CA ARG A 283 -6.99 7.45 -15.28
C ARG A 283 -8.08 8.42 -15.72
N SER A 284 -7.83 9.73 -15.68
CA SER A 284 -8.78 10.75 -16.15
C SER A 284 -9.13 10.54 -17.62
N LEU A 285 -8.14 10.29 -18.48
CA LEU A 285 -8.36 10.01 -19.90
C LEU A 285 -9.24 8.76 -20.12
N TRP A 286 -8.98 7.68 -19.38
CA TRP A 286 -9.77 6.45 -19.47
C TRP A 286 -11.18 6.60 -18.92
N ARG A 287 -11.40 7.41 -17.86
CA ARG A 287 -12.74 7.69 -17.30
C ARG A 287 -13.58 8.48 -18.28
N VAL A 288 -13.04 9.56 -18.82
CA VAL A 288 -13.72 10.36 -19.86
C VAL A 288 -14.08 9.49 -21.06
N SER A 289 -13.23 8.55 -21.44
CA SER A 289 -13.50 7.63 -22.54
C SER A 289 -14.71 6.73 -22.31
N LYS A 290 -15.04 6.41 -21.06
CA LYS A 290 -16.21 5.60 -20.69
C LYS A 290 -17.50 6.39 -20.63
N GLU A 291 -17.41 7.68 -20.31
CA GLU A 291 -18.57 8.57 -20.13
C GLU A 291 -19.08 9.12 -21.45
N ILE A 292 -18.19 9.37 -22.40
CA ILE A 292 -18.56 9.97 -23.70
C ILE A 292 -19.06 8.90 -24.65
N LYS A 293 -20.40 8.86 -24.81
CA LYS A 293 -21.08 7.99 -25.79
C LYS A 293 -21.00 8.48 -27.22
N SER A 294 -20.60 9.73 -27.48
CA SER A 294 -20.45 10.32 -28.79
C SER A 294 -18.99 10.42 -29.19
N LYS A 295 -18.68 10.13 -30.49
CA LYS A 295 -17.33 10.23 -31.07
C LYS A 295 -16.85 11.68 -31.25
N ASN A 296 -17.04 12.54 -30.25
CA ASN A 296 -16.48 13.88 -30.30
C ASN A 296 -14.99 13.80 -30.07
N ASN A 297 -14.20 14.48 -30.89
CA ASN A 297 -12.76 14.58 -30.77
C ASN A 297 -12.42 15.33 -29.47
N ILE A 298 -12.06 14.59 -28.43
CA ILE A 298 -11.56 15.17 -27.19
C ILE A 298 -10.10 15.52 -27.40
N GLN A 299 -9.71 16.71 -26.99
CA GLN A 299 -8.31 17.11 -26.96
C GLN A 299 -7.77 17.07 -25.53
N PHE A 300 -6.65 16.43 -25.35
CA PHE A 300 -5.90 16.46 -24.11
C PHE A 300 -4.61 17.25 -24.36
N LEU A 301 -4.53 18.44 -23.80
CA LEU A 301 -3.35 19.29 -23.89
C LEU A 301 -2.36 18.90 -22.80
N CYS A 302 -1.12 18.72 -23.13
CA CYS A 302 -0.12 18.35 -22.14
C CYS A 302 1.29 18.88 -22.47
N GLY A 303 2.07 19.05 -21.41
CA GLY A 303 3.47 19.44 -21.51
C GLY A 303 4.35 18.31 -22.06
N VAL A 304 5.55 18.65 -22.45
CA VAL A 304 6.48 17.78 -23.20
C VAL A 304 6.78 16.44 -22.53
N ASN A 305 6.98 16.42 -21.22
CA ASN A 305 7.30 15.18 -20.50
C ASN A 305 6.09 14.25 -20.42
N LEU A 306 4.92 14.81 -20.11
CA LEU A 306 3.68 14.04 -20.04
C LEU A 306 3.30 13.48 -21.40
N TYR A 307 3.44 14.26 -22.47
CA TYR A 307 3.21 13.83 -23.84
C TYR A 307 4.05 12.59 -24.22
N LYS A 308 5.36 12.65 -23.94
CA LYS A 308 6.27 11.52 -24.22
C LYS A 308 5.89 10.25 -23.47
N LYS A 309 5.49 10.38 -22.19
CA LYS A 309 5.05 9.23 -21.37
C LYS A 309 3.72 8.66 -21.88
N LEU A 310 2.75 9.52 -22.23
CA LEU A 310 1.44 9.10 -22.72
C LEU A 310 1.52 8.36 -24.06
N LYS A 311 2.43 8.76 -24.96
CA LYS A 311 2.66 8.06 -26.24
C LYS A 311 3.10 6.60 -26.11
N LEU A 312 3.67 6.22 -24.96
CA LEU A 312 4.07 4.85 -24.65
C LEU A 312 2.94 4.00 -24.08
N LYS A 313 1.77 4.60 -23.83
CA LYS A 313 0.61 3.93 -23.25
C LYS A 313 -0.52 3.77 -24.26
N LYS A 314 -1.35 2.76 -24.05
CA LYS A 314 -2.58 2.58 -24.80
C LYS A 314 -3.59 3.63 -24.35
N ILE A 315 -3.94 4.52 -25.22
CA ILE A 315 -4.93 5.58 -24.98
C ILE A 315 -6.07 5.37 -25.97
N PRO A 316 -7.34 5.65 -25.59
CA PRO A 316 -8.46 5.55 -26.50
C PRO A 316 -8.26 6.40 -27.76
N GLU A 317 -8.50 5.81 -28.94
CA GLU A 317 -8.19 6.41 -30.27
C GLU A 317 -8.90 7.74 -30.54
N PHE A 318 -10.03 7.98 -29.89
CA PHE A 318 -10.79 9.22 -30.06
C PHE A 318 -10.26 10.39 -29.17
N ILE A 319 -9.25 10.14 -28.33
CA ILE A 319 -8.58 11.18 -27.55
C ILE A 319 -7.34 11.64 -28.31
N ASN A 320 -7.39 12.89 -28.78
CA ASN A 320 -6.23 13.49 -29.43
C ASN A 320 -5.32 14.16 -28.41
N ILE A 321 -4.12 13.60 -28.21
CA ILE A 321 -3.11 14.17 -27.32
C ILE A 321 -2.30 15.21 -28.06
N VAL A 322 -2.30 16.43 -27.56
CA VAL A 322 -1.64 17.58 -28.17
C VAL A 322 -0.53 18.07 -27.23
N GLU A 323 0.70 18.08 -27.74
CA GLU A 323 1.85 18.64 -27.05
C GLU A 323 1.79 20.16 -27.06
N ARG A 324 1.99 20.77 -25.89
CA ARG A 324 2.03 22.22 -25.71
C ARG A 324 3.33 22.60 -24.97
N ILE A 325 4.17 23.35 -25.65
CA ILE A 325 5.50 23.78 -25.12
C ILE A 325 5.35 24.85 -24.03
N ASP A 326 4.28 25.62 -24.08
CA ASP A 326 3.93 26.67 -23.12
C ASP A 326 3.37 26.16 -21.80
N LEU A 327 2.98 24.87 -21.73
CA LEU A 327 2.51 24.24 -20.49
C LEU A 327 3.68 23.70 -19.65
N PRO A 328 3.51 23.63 -18.30
CA PRO A 328 4.46 22.95 -17.44
C PRO A 328 4.72 21.51 -17.92
N LYS A 329 5.96 21.01 -17.82
CA LYS A 329 6.40 19.77 -18.47
C LYS A 329 5.56 18.53 -18.16
N ASP A 330 5.04 18.42 -16.95
CA ASP A 330 4.23 17.28 -16.47
C ASP A 330 2.75 17.64 -16.25
N TYR A 331 2.31 18.82 -16.72
CA TYR A 331 0.91 19.27 -16.65
C TYR A 331 0.08 18.71 -17.80
N GLY A 332 -1.22 18.47 -17.55
CA GLY A 332 -2.17 18.05 -18.56
C GLY A 332 -3.59 18.46 -18.21
N GLU A 333 -4.37 18.84 -19.24
CA GLU A 333 -5.76 19.22 -19.11
C GLU A 333 -6.60 18.73 -20.28
N LEU A 334 -7.85 18.38 -19.99
CA LEU A 334 -8.85 17.99 -20.99
C LEU A 334 -9.56 19.24 -21.52
N LEU A 335 -9.67 19.34 -22.84
CA LEU A 335 -10.54 20.31 -23.49
C LEU A 335 -11.72 19.55 -24.12
N GLU A 336 -12.91 19.82 -23.65
CA GLU A 336 -14.16 19.47 -24.33
C GLU A 336 -14.40 20.50 -25.42
N LYS A 337 -14.53 20.03 -26.68
CA LYS A 337 -14.99 20.88 -27.80
C LYS A 337 -16.46 20.76 -27.97
#